data_5a7180f2fb33702a46439e30cfad720f
#
_entry.id   5a7180f2fb33702a46439e30cfad720f
#
_cell.length_a   1.000
_cell.length_b   1.000
_cell.length_c   1.000
_cell.angle_alpha   90.00
_cell.angle_beta   90.00
_cell.angle_gamma   90.00
#
_symmetry.space_group_name_H-M   'P 1'
#
loop_
_entity.id
_entity.type
_entity.pdbx_description
1 polymer ?
#
loop_
_entity_poly.entity_id
_entity_poly.type
_entity_poly.pdbx_seq_one_letter_code
_entity_poly.pdbx_strand_id
1 'polypeptide(L)'
;EVHLAGRGKDRLQTAAQLGVNSHEVYGDDVVVATSASGPFDVVIEAVGKPSCWEAAVELVRKGGTVNFFGGCPKGTSITLDTETIHYSNLTLLASFHHTPATIRKALEHIEAGRIQAEDFVTGECTLNELPTIFQEMAQGNRAVKTLIHTQPDTP
;
A
#
# COMPACT_ATOMS: atom_id res chain seq x y z
N GLU A 1 4.37 9.66 -13.14
CA GLU A 1 5.39 9.16 -12.20
C GLU A 1 4.71 8.58 -10.97
N VAL A 2 5.21 7.45 -10.44
CA VAL A 2 4.65 6.77 -9.26
C VAL A 2 5.71 6.70 -8.17
N HIS A 3 5.32 7.05 -6.95
CA HIS A 3 6.15 6.98 -5.75
C HIS A 3 5.51 6.05 -4.73
N LEU A 4 6.30 5.17 -4.11
CA LEU A 4 5.90 4.30 -3.02
C LEU A 4 6.72 4.62 -1.78
N ALA A 5 6.05 5.03 -0.71
CA ALA A 5 6.67 5.19 0.59
C ALA A 5 6.30 4.02 1.50
N GLY A 6 7.26 3.38 2.14
CA GLY A 6 6.97 2.22 2.97
C GLY A 6 8.16 1.71 3.76
N ARG A 7 7.95 0.60 4.46
CA ARG A 7 8.96 -0.11 5.24
C ARG A 7 9.26 -1.48 4.61
N GLY A 8 10.50 -1.94 4.83
CA GLY A 8 10.95 -3.25 4.36
C GLY A 8 11.61 -3.16 2.98
N LYS A 9 12.94 -3.29 3.00
CA LYS A 9 13.82 -3.15 1.83
C LYS A 9 13.39 -4.04 0.67
N ASP A 10 13.07 -5.30 0.94
CA ASP A 10 12.73 -6.27 -0.11
C ASP A 10 11.48 -5.85 -0.89
N ARG A 11 10.45 -5.35 -0.18
CA ARG A 11 9.21 -4.86 -0.80
C ARG A 11 9.43 -3.58 -1.62
N LEU A 12 10.28 -2.69 -1.11
CA LEU A 12 10.65 -1.47 -1.83
C LEU A 12 11.49 -1.79 -3.06
N GLN A 13 12.36 -2.79 -2.98
CA GLN A 13 13.14 -3.27 -4.11
C GLN A 13 12.24 -3.90 -5.19
N THR A 14 11.27 -4.71 -4.81
CA THR A 14 10.26 -5.24 -5.74
C THR A 14 9.53 -4.11 -6.46
N ALA A 15 9.08 -3.09 -5.74
CA ALA A 15 8.42 -1.93 -6.36
C ALA A 15 9.34 -1.17 -7.32
N ALA A 16 10.61 -1.00 -6.96
CA ALA A 16 11.60 -0.35 -7.81
C ALA A 16 11.86 -1.12 -9.12
N GLN A 17 11.84 -2.45 -9.08
CA GLN A 17 11.94 -3.30 -10.29
C GLN A 17 10.76 -3.10 -11.24
N LEU A 18 9.60 -2.72 -10.71
CA LEU A 18 8.40 -2.37 -11.49
C LEU A 18 8.40 -0.90 -11.96
N GLY A 19 9.49 -0.16 -11.79
CA GLY A 19 9.62 1.22 -12.22
C GLY A 19 9.02 2.25 -11.26
N VAL A 20 8.80 1.88 -10.01
CA VAL A 20 8.27 2.78 -8.96
C VAL A 20 9.40 3.44 -8.21
N ASN A 21 9.32 4.75 -7.97
CA ASN A 21 10.26 5.46 -7.09
C ASN A 21 9.97 5.10 -5.63
N SER A 22 10.89 4.38 -5.01
CA SER A 22 10.71 3.83 -3.67
C SER A 22 11.40 4.69 -2.61
N HIS A 23 10.67 4.97 -1.52
CA HIS A 23 11.14 5.75 -0.39
C HIS A 23 11.05 4.92 0.90
N GLU A 24 12.18 4.67 1.54
CA GLU A 24 12.18 3.98 2.82
C GLU A 24 11.78 4.93 3.94
N VAL A 25 10.77 4.52 4.72
CA VAL A 25 10.24 5.29 5.84
C VAL A 25 10.80 4.75 7.15
N TYR A 26 11.48 5.60 7.89
CA TYR A 26 11.98 5.30 9.23
C TYR A 26 11.02 5.92 10.27
N GLY A 27 10.67 5.14 11.30
CA GLY A 27 9.63 5.61 12.22
C GLY A 27 8.26 5.76 11.55
N ASP A 28 7.55 6.84 11.81
CA ASP A 28 6.25 7.15 11.20
C ASP A 28 6.32 8.39 10.29
N ASP A 29 7.51 8.87 9.96
CA ASP A 29 7.71 10.12 9.23
C ASP A 29 7.78 9.88 7.70
N VAL A 30 6.62 9.69 7.10
CA VAL A 30 6.49 9.55 5.63
C VAL A 30 6.69 10.89 4.92
N VAL A 31 6.37 12.00 5.57
CA VAL A 31 6.50 13.35 4.99
C VAL A 31 7.96 13.66 4.72
N VAL A 32 8.83 13.42 5.70
CA VAL A 32 10.28 13.61 5.51
C VAL A 32 10.83 12.68 4.43
N ALA A 33 10.44 11.41 4.42
CA ALA A 33 10.92 10.43 3.44
C ALA A 33 10.59 10.82 1.99
N THR A 34 9.51 11.56 1.76
CA THR A 34 9.01 11.89 0.43
C THR A 34 9.12 13.38 0.07
N SER A 35 9.59 14.22 0.99
CA SER A 35 9.60 15.71 0.86
C SER A 35 10.33 16.22 -0.38
N ALA A 36 11.39 15.54 -0.82
CA ALA A 36 12.15 15.92 -2.01
C ALA A 36 11.45 15.61 -3.34
N SER A 37 10.39 14.80 -3.32
CA SER A 37 9.69 14.31 -4.52
C SER A 37 8.29 14.89 -4.67
N GLY A 38 7.72 15.46 -3.61
CA GLY A 38 6.38 16.06 -3.63
C GLY A 38 6.37 17.54 -3.99
N PRO A 39 5.19 18.18 -3.92
CA PRO A 39 3.90 17.59 -3.58
C PRO A 39 3.29 16.75 -4.72
N PHE A 40 2.38 15.81 -4.39
CA PHE A 40 1.83 14.83 -5.32
C PHE A 40 0.42 15.21 -5.81
N ASP A 41 0.08 14.82 -7.05
CA ASP A 41 -1.27 15.02 -7.62
C ASP A 41 -2.33 14.18 -6.90
N VAL A 42 -1.97 12.94 -6.60
CA VAL A 42 -2.81 11.96 -5.93
C VAL A 42 -2.00 11.24 -4.87
N VAL A 43 -2.52 11.15 -3.66
CA VAL A 43 -1.95 10.37 -2.56
C VAL A 43 -2.91 9.26 -2.19
N ILE A 44 -2.43 8.01 -2.19
CA ILE A 44 -3.19 6.84 -1.72
C ILE A 44 -2.60 6.37 -0.41
N GLU A 45 -3.31 6.56 0.67
CA GLU A 45 -2.93 6.06 1.99
C GLU A 45 -3.39 4.60 2.12
N ALA A 46 -2.44 3.67 2.30
CA ALA A 46 -2.70 2.23 2.32
C ALA A 46 -2.17 1.51 3.58
N VAL A 47 -1.82 2.25 4.62
CA VAL A 47 -1.30 1.71 5.88
C VAL A 47 -2.40 1.52 6.92
N GLY A 48 -3.34 2.49 7.00
CA GLY A 48 -4.44 2.47 7.96
C GLY A 48 -4.04 2.91 9.38
N LYS A 49 -3.17 3.90 9.48
CA LYS A 49 -2.85 4.56 10.76
C LYS A 49 -3.33 6.00 10.75
N PRO A 50 -3.86 6.53 11.88
CA PRO A 50 -4.25 7.94 11.96
C PRO A 50 -3.16 8.90 11.52
N SER A 51 -1.91 8.71 11.98
CA SER A 51 -0.77 9.55 11.57
C SER A 51 -0.46 9.49 10.08
N CYS A 52 -0.68 8.34 9.43
CA CYS A 52 -0.50 8.21 7.99
C CYS A 52 -1.64 8.90 7.20
N TRP A 53 -2.85 8.90 7.75
CA TRP A 53 -3.98 9.64 7.19
C TRP A 53 -3.73 11.15 7.23
N GLU A 54 -3.25 11.67 8.37
CA GLU A 54 -2.89 13.08 8.55
C GLU A 54 -1.76 13.46 7.58
N ALA A 55 -0.69 12.68 7.54
CA ALA A 55 0.45 12.89 6.63
C ALA A 55 0.06 12.87 5.14
N ALA A 56 -0.91 12.05 4.74
CA ALA A 56 -1.36 11.99 3.35
C ALA A 56 -1.94 13.33 2.87
N VAL A 57 -2.56 14.09 3.77
CA VAL A 57 -3.11 15.41 3.45
C VAL A 57 -2.01 16.47 3.30
N GLU A 58 -0.88 16.31 3.98
CA GLU A 58 0.28 17.21 3.84
C GLU A 58 1.07 16.96 2.56
N LEU A 59 1.01 15.74 2.03
CA LEU A 59 1.77 15.34 0.84
C LEU A 59 1.10 15.72 -0.48
N VAL A 60 -0.19 16.02 -0.48
CA VAL A 60 -0.94 16.32 -1.69
C VAL A 60 -0.79 17.79 -2.08
N ARG A 61 -0.67 18.08 -3.39
CA ARG A 61 -0.64 19.46 -3.88
C ARG A 61 -2.02 20.12 -3.80
N LYS A 62 -2.04 21.44 -3.95
CA LYS A 62 -3.29 22.22 -4.13
C LYS A 62 -4.08 21.68 -5.32
N GLY A 63 -5.39 21.49 -5.14
CA GLY A 63 -6.29 20.88 -6.12
C GLY A 63 -6.11 19.38 -6.29
N GLY A 64 -5.29 18.72 -5.46
CA GLY A 64 -5.03 17.29 -5.55
C GLY A 64 -6.04 16.42 -4.80
N THR A 65 -5.83 15.12 -4.85
CA THR A 65 -6.76 14.13 -4.30
C THR A 65 -6.05 13.23 -3.30
N VAL A 66 -6.66 13.00 -2.15
CA VAL A 66 -6.24 11.97 -1.18
C VAL A 66 -7.29 10.86 -1.16
N ASN A 67 -6.85 9.61 -1.34
CA ASN A 67 -7.68 8.43 -1.17
C ASN A 67 -7.24 7.65 0.08
N PHE A 68 -8.08 7.63 1.08
CA PHE A 68 -7.93 6.83 2.29
C PHE A 68 -8.38 5.37 2.02
N PHE A 69 -7.43 4.56 1.58
CA PHE A 69 -7.65 3.14 1.28
C PHE A 69 -7.35 2.26 2.50
N GLY A 70 -6.34 2.60 3.29
CA GLY A 70 -6.00 1.90 4.52
C GLY A 70 -7.00 2.18 5.64
N GLY A 71 -7.67 1.15 6.15
CA GLY A 71 -8.64 1.29 7.24
C GLY A 71 -7.97 1.45 8.61
N CYS A 72 -8.25 2.53 9.32
CA CYS A 72 -7.81 2.70 10.70
C CYS A 72 -8.59 1.82 11.69
N PRO A 73 -8.02 1.49 12.85
CA PRO A 73 -8.73 0.76 13.91
C PRO A 73 -10.01 1.49 14.36
N LYS A 74 -11.03 0.71 14.73
CA LYS A 74 -12.29 1.26 15.23
C LYS A 74 -12.04 2.16 16.47
N GLY A 75 -12.70 3.30 16.50
CA GLY A 75 -12.62 4.25 17.60
C GLY A 75 -11.44 5.23 17.52
N THR A 76 -10.66 5.19 16.43
CA THR A 76 -9.64 6.21 16.17
C THR A 76 -10.23 7.43 15.47
N SER A 77 -9.57 8.56 15.58
CA SER A 77 -9.89 9.82 14.89
C SER A 77 -8.62 10.49 14.41
N ILE A 78 -8.76 11.41 13.49
CA ILE A 78 -7.70 12.28 12.98
C ILE A 78 -8.09 13.73 13.14
N THR A 79 -7.11 14.61 13.17
CA THR A 79 -7.31 16.05 13.13
C THR A 79 -6.74 16.61 11.84
N LEU A 80 -7.57 17.26 11.06
CA LEU A 80 -7.16 17.89 9.80
C LEU A 80 -7.33 19.39 9.89
N ASP A 81 -6.36 20.12 9.35
CA ASP A 81 -6.45 21.57 9.26
C ASP A 81 -7.47 22.00 8.21
N THR A 82 -8.51 22.69 8.66
CA THR A 82 -9.59 23.14 7.77
C THR A 82 -9.14 24.21 6.79
N GLU A 83 -8.14 25.02 7.13
CA GLU A 83 -7.54 25.99 6.23
C GLU A 83 -6.86 25.30 5.05
N THR A 84 -6.05 24.28 5.34
CA THR A 84 -5.38 23.47 4.33
C THR A 84 -6.40 22.82 3.38
N ILE A 85 -7.44 22.18 3.92
CA ILE A 85 -8.44 21.49 3.10
C ILE A 85 -9.20 22.47 2.20
N HIS A 86 -9.69 23.56 2.78
CA HIS A 86 -10.57 24.49 2.10
C HIS A 86 -9.82 25.36 1.08
N TYR A 87 -8.75 26.03 1.51
CA TYR A 87 -8.03 26.97 0.62
C TYR A 87 -7.04 26.30 -0.33
N SER A 88 -6.74 25.03 -0.12
CA SER A 88 -6.03 24.21 -1.11
C SER A 88 -6.97 23.46 -2.05
N ASN A 89 -8.28 23.57 -1.88
CA ASN A 89 -9.29 22.90 -2.71
C ASN A 89 -9.03 21.39 -2.85
N LEU A 90 -8.79 20.70 -1.73
CA LEU A 90 -8.45 19.28 -1.71
C LEU A 90 -9.69 18.39 -1.91
N THR A 91 -9.52 17.30 -2.63
CA THR A 91 -10.50 16.22 -2.70
C THR A 91 -10.06 15.10 -1.74
N LEU A 92 -10.86 14.87 -0.70
CA LEU A 92 -10.64 13.76 0.24
C LEU A 92 -11.71 12.70 0.01
N LEU A 93 -11.30 11.48 -0.24
CA LEU A 93 -12.22 10.35 -0.45
C LEU A 93 -11.70 9.08 0.24
N ALA A 94 -12.58 8.13 0.47
CA ALA A 94 -12.22 6.83 1.01
C ALA A 94 -12.70 5.72 0.09
N SER A 95 -11.94 4.62 0.07
CA SER A 95 -12.30 3.41 -0.66
C SER A 95 -12.42 2.25 0.32
N PHE A 96 -13.56 1.57 0.31
CA PHE A 96 -13.78 0.39 1.12
C PHE A 96 -14.42 -0.72 0.29
N HIS A 97 -13.79 -1.89 0.36
CA HIS A 97 -14.15 -3.09 -0.40
C HIS A 97 -14.06 -2.94 -1.94
N HIS A 98 -14.13 -4.08 -2.56
CA HIS A 98 -14.23 -4.23 -4.00
C HIS A 98 -15.69 -4.43 -4.41
N THR A 99 -15.94 -4.23 -5.69
CA THR A 99 -17.24 -4.53 -6.33
C THR A 99 -17.03 -5.64 -7.36
N PRO A 100 -18.10 -6.33 -7.82
CA PRO A 100 -17.99 -7.29 -8.92
C PRO A 100 -17.34 -6.68 -10.18
N ALA A 101 -17.56 -5.39 -10.42
CA ALA A 101 -16.97 -4.69 -11.56
C ALA A 101 -15.46 -4.50 -11.39
N THR A 102 -14.99 -4.10 -10.20
CA THR A 102 -13.57 -3.94 -9.92
C THR A 102 -12.82 -5.27 -9.89
N ILE A 103 -13.47 -6.36 -9.43
CA ILE A 103 -12.89 -7.71 -9.50
C ILE A 103 -12.69 -8.14 -10.96
N ARG A 104 -13.70 -7.97 -11.83
CA ARG A 104 -13.57 -8.29 -13.26
C ARG A 104 -12.45 -7.50 -13.90
N LYS A 105 -12.37 -6.20 -13.62
CA LYS A 105 -11.29 -5.36 -14.15
C LYS A 105 -9.90 -5.81 -13.68
N ALA A 106 -9.77 -6.24 -12.43
CA ALA A 106 -8.52 -6.80 -11.91
C ALA A 106 -8.15 -8.09 -12.66
N LEU A 107 -9.11 -8.99 -12.89
CA LEU A 107 -8.92 -10.23 -13.65
C LEU A 107 -8.47 -9.93 -15.09
N GLU A 108 -9.10 -8.98 -15.77
CA GLU A 108 -8.70 -8.53 -17.12
C GLU A 108 -7.24 -8.04 -17.17
N HIS A 109 -6.75 -7.39 -16.10
CA HIS A 109 -5.35 -6.99 -16.02
C HIS A 109 -4.40 -8.18 -15.88
N ILE A 110 -4.79 -9.20 -15.14
CA ILE A 110 -4.02 -10.45 -14.97
C ILE A 110 -4.02 -11.25 -16.28
N GLU A 111 -5.18 -11.47 -16.88
CA GLU A 111 -5.31 -12.21 -18.15
C GLU A 111 -4.56 -11.54 -19.31
N ALA A 112 -4.49 -10.22 -19.31
CA ALA A 112 -3.72 -9.45 -20.29
C ALA A 112 -2.21 -9.40 -19.99
N GLY A 113 -1.72 -10.09 -18.95
CA GLY A 113 -0.30 -10.12 -18.57
C GLY A 113 0.24 -8.79 -18.04
N ARG A 114 -0.64 -7.83 -17.70
CA ARG A 114 -0.21 -6.54 -17.11
C ARG A 114 0.18 -6.66 -15.63
N ILE A 115 -0.30 -7.70 -14.97
CA ILE A 115 0.05 -8.08 -13.61
C ILE A 115 0.40 -9.56 -13.67
N GLN A 116 1.62 -9.90 -13.31
CA GLN A 116 2.14 -11.26 -13.31
C GLN A 116 2.39 -11.72 -11.87
N ALA A 117 2.16 -12.99 -11.60
CA ALA A 117 2.37 -13.56 -10.26
C ALA A 117 3.82 -13.42 -9.82
N GLU A 118 4.75 -13.59 -10.73
CA GLU A 118 6.19 -13.53 -10.53
C GLU A 118 6.68 -12.18 -10.01
N ASP A 119 5.94 -11.10 -10.32
CA ASP A 119 6.26 -9.76 -9.83
C ASP A 119 5.94 -9.58 -8.34
N PHE A 120 5.06 -10.41 -7.78
CA PHE A 120 4.52 -10.22 -6.43
C PHE A 120 4.71 -11.42 -5.50
N VAL A 121 4.79 -12.64 -6.04
CA VAL A 121 5.02 -13.85 -5.23
C VAL A 121 6.51 -13.91 -4.87
N THR A 122 6.82 -13.56 -3.62
CA THR A 122 8.19 -13.52 -3.08
C THR A 122 8.42 -14.56 -1.98
N GLY A 123 7.44 -15.42 -1.73
CA GLY A 123 7.52 -16.53 -0.80
C GLY A 123 6.58 -17.64 -1.20
N GLU A 124 6.94 -18.86 -0.82
CA GLU A 124 6.14 -20.06 -1.05
C GLU A 124 6.10 -20.91 0.23
N CYS A 125 4.99 -21.58 0.47
CA CYS A 125 4.88 -22.54 1.57
C CYS A 125 3.82 -23.60 1.28
N THR A 126 3.88 -24.69 2.04
CA THR A 126 2.83 -25.70 2.10
C THR A 126 1.80 -25.36 3.17
N LEU A 127 0.66 -26.05 3.16
CA LEU A 127 -0.35 -25.91 4.23
C LEU A 127 0.18 -26.20 5.63
N ASN A 128 1.12 -27.14 5.77
CA ASN A 128 1.70 -27.50 7.05
C ASN A 128 2.61 -26.39 7.63
N GLU A 129 3.15 -25.53 6.80
CA GLU A 129 4.05 -24.43 7.20
C GLU A 129 3.30 -23.15 7.57
N LEU A 130 2.00 -23.07 7.29
CA LEU A 130 1.19 -21.87 7.56
C LEU A 130 1.31 -21.32 8.99
N PRO A 131 1.30 -22.16 10.07
CA PRO A 131 1.45 -21.65 11.43
C PRO A 131 2.76 -20.89 11.62
N THR A 132 3.86 -21.37 11.03
CA THR A 132 5.17 -20.72 11.07
C THR A 132 5.15 -19.39 10.30
N ILE A 133 4.60 -19.40 9.09
CA ILE A 133 4.47 -18.18 8.26
C ILE A 133 3.65 -17.10 8.98
N PHE A 134 2.55 -17.47 9.65
CA PHE A 134 1.77 -16.50 10.42
C PHE A 134 2.53 -15.93 11.63
N GLN A 135 3.36 -16.74 12.29
CA GLN A 135 4.24 -16.26 13.36
C GLN A 135 5.28 -15.26 12.83
N GLU A 136 5.93 -15.57 11.71
CA GLU A 136 6.87 -14.67 11.05
C GLU A 136 6.20 -13.35 10.61
N MET A 137 5.00 -13.43 10.03
CA MET A 137 4.21 -12.26 9.67
C MET A 137 3.89 -11.39 10.89
N ALA A 138 3.56 -11.98 12.02
CA ALA A 138 3.30 -11.26 13.26
C ALA A 138 4.56 -10.54 13.79
N GLN A 139 5.74 -11.09 13.52
CA GLN A 139 7.04 -10.49 13.85
C GLN A 139 7.52 -9.45 12.82
N GLY A 140 6.72 -9.22 11.76
CA GLY A 140 7.04 -8.23 10.72
C GLY A 140 7.86 -8.77 9.54
N ASN A 141 8.26 -10.04 9.57
CA ASN A 141 8.90 -10.70 8.42
C ASN A 141 7.81 -11.14 7.43
N ARG A 142 7.70 -10.42 6.30
CA ARG A 142 6.62 -10.62 5.33
C ARG A 142 7.14 -10.64 3.90
N ALA A 143 6.84 -11.72 3.19
CA ALA A 143 6.85 -11.70 1.74
C ALA A 143 5.82 -10.67 1.20
N VAL A 144 5.98 -10.21 -0.03
CA VAL A 144 4.96 -9.36 -0.69
C VAL A 144 3.66 -10.16 -0.84
N LYS A 145 3.77 -11.37 -1.39
CA LYS A 145 2.74 -12.40 -1.45
C LYS A 145 3.39 -13.76 -1.19
N THR A 146 2.70 -14.61 -0.44
CA THR A 146 3.12 -16.01 -0.24
C THR A 146 2.17 -16.93 -0.99
N LEU A 147 2.69 -17.71 -1.93
CA LEU A 147 1.95 -18.77 -2.59
C LEU A 147 1.84 -19.97 -1.64
N ILE A 148 0.65 -20.51 -1.49
CA ILE A 148 0.39 -21.69 -0.66
C ILE A 148 0.09 -22.87 -1.56
N HIS A 149 0.94 -23.88 -1.50
CA HIS A 149 0.72 -25.15 -2.18
C HIS A 149 -0.25 -26.01 -1.34
N THR A 150 -1.44 -26.23 -1.88
CA THR A 150 -2.53 -26.94 -1.18
C THR A 150 -2.51 -28.45 -1.40
N GLN A 151 -1.74 -28.91 -2.38
CA GLN A 151 -1.52 -30.34 -2.63
C GLN A 151 -0.11 -30.73 -2.18
N PRO A 152 0.07 -31.92 -1.58
CA PRO A 152 1.42 -32.44 -1.36
C PRO A 152 2.09 -32.59 -2.72
N ASP A 153 3.38 -32.27 -2.80
CA ASP A 153 4.20 -32.55 -3.96
C ASP A 153 3.99 -34.02 -4.33
N THR A 154 3.38 -34.24 -5.50
CA THR A 154 3.26 -35.59 -6.03
C THR A 154 4.66 -36.01 -6.45
N PRO A 155 5.20 -37.13 -5.93
CA PRO A 155 6.54 -37.58 -6.24
C PRO A 155 6.73 -37.91 -7.72
#